data_12f853e353378e84eb4b1c4ee8acc4c4
#
_entry.id   12f853e353378e84eb4b1c4ee8acc4c4
#
_cell.length_a   1.000
_cell.length_b   1.000
_cell.length_c   1.000
_cell.angle_alpha   90.00
_cell.angle_beta   90.00
_cell.angle_gamma   90.00
#
_symmetry.space_group_name_H-M   'P 1'
#
loop_
_entity.id
_entity.type
_entity.pdbx_description
1 polymer ?
#
loop_
_entity_poly.entity_id
_entity_poly.type
_entity_poly.pdbx_seq_one_letter_code
_entity_poly.pdbx_strand_id
1 'polypeptide(L)'
;MNRSSRRTFLAAGAATAAAGTVGGEASASTYPRLVHHVFFWLKNPNSAEDLDKLIAGLRTLKKIDSVRGIHIGVPASTEARAVVDSSFSASEILFFDDVAGQDAYQEHPIHKQFVADCSHLWERVVVYDAVSV
;
A
#
# COMPACT_ATOMS: atom_id res chain seq x y z
N MET A 1 -37.70 -75.10 23.94
CA MET A 1 -37.03 -74.34 25.00
C MET A 1 -36.02 -73.43 24.41
N ASN A 2 -36.36 -72.22 24.31
CA ASN A 2 -35.57 -71.25 23.54
C ASN A 2 -35.15 -70.09 24.48
N ARG A 3 -33.86 -70.00 24.72
CA ARG A 3 -33.33 -68.88 25.46
C ARG A 3 -32.81 -67.79 24.50
N SER A 4 -33.61 -66.82 24.40
CA SER A 4 -33.25 -65.58 23.68
C SER A 4 -32.26 -64.82 24.54
N SER A 5 -31.07 -64.64 24.06
CA SER A 5 -30.07 -63.75 24.65
C SER A 5 -30.19 -62.37 24.06
N ARG A 6 -30.65 -61.49 24.87
CA ARG A 6 -30.68 -60.05 24.52
C ARG A 6 -29.29 -59.48 24.75
N ARG A 7 -28.60 -59.13 23.69
CA ARG A 7 -27.38 -58.32 23.76
C ARG A 7 -27.78 -56.89 23.63
N THR A 8 -27.70 -56.19 24.72
CA THR A 8 -27.84 -54.75 24.75
C THR A 8 -26.55 -54.11 24.27
N PHE A 9 -26.60 -53.49 23.14
CA PHE A 9 -25.49 -52.65 22.70
C PHE A 9 -25.68 -51.29 23.28
N LEU A 10 -24.85 -50.91 24.23
CA LEU A 10 -24.67 -49.54 24.67
C LEU A 10 -23.71 -48.89 23.71
N ALA A 11 -24.25 -48.13 22.77
CA ALA A 11 -23.46 -47.20 21.98
C ALA A 11 -23.18 -45.95 22.82
N ALA A 12 -22.00 -45.91 23.40
CA ALA A 12 -21.50 -44.69 23.99
C ALA A 12 -21.07 -43.74 22.85
N GLY A 13 -21.94 -42.87 22.47
CA GLY A 13 -21.62 -41.76 21.59
C GLY A 13 -20.79 -40.75 22.35
N ALA A 14 -19.49 -40.81 22.23
CA ALA A 14 -18.64 -39.72 22.65
C ALA A 14 -18.79 -38.60 21.60
N ALA A 15 -19.64 -37.66 21.89
CA ALA A 15 -19.66 -36.40 21.15
C ALA A 15 -18.43 -35.60 21.59
N THR A 16 -17.34 -35.74 20.88
CA THR A 16 -16.26 -34.78 20.96
C THR A 16 -16.73 -33.51 20.29
N ALA A 17 -17.18 -32.58 21.09
CA ALA A 17 -17.33 -31.22 20.66
C ALA A 17 -15.92 -30.68 20.40
N ALA A 18 -15.49 -30.70 19.14
CA ALA A 18 -14.35 -29.95 18.72
C ALA A 18 -14.76 -28.49 18.83
N ALA A 19 -14.40 -27.87 19.94
CA ALA A 19 -14.41 -26.43 20.03
C ALA A 19 -13.34 -25.93 19.03
N GLY A 20 -13.77 -25.70 17.81
CA GLY A 20 -12.96 -24.96 16.87
C GLY A 20 -12.77 -23.57 17.44
N THR A 21 -11.64 -23.34 18.08
CA THR A 21 -11.18 -21.99 18.27
C THR A 21 -10.95 -21.44 16.88
N VAL A 22 -11.95 -20.76 16.36
CA VAL A 22 -11.75 -19.80 15.28
C VAL A 22 -10.92 -18.70 15.92
N GLY A 23 -9.61 -18.94 16.05
CA GLY A 23 -8.66 -17.87 16.26
C GLY A 23 -8.80 -16.99 15.04
N GLY A 24 -9.45 -15.84 15.19
CA GLY A 24 -9.40 -14.81 14.21
C GLY A 24 -7.93 -14.43 14.06
N GLU A 25 -7.22 -15.10 13.16
CA GLU A 25 -5.99 -14.55 12.65
C GLU A 25 -6.41 -13.25 12.00
N ALA A 26 -6.02 -12.12 12.66
CA ALA A 26 -6.03 -10.85 12.00
C ALA A 26 -5.26 -11.08 10.70
N SER A 27 -5.95 -11.11 9.56
CA SER A 27 -5.28 -11.27 8.28
C SER A 27 -4.25 -10.17 8.19
N ALA A 28 -2.97 -10.53 8.15
CA ALA A 28 -1.89 -9.60 7.94
C ALA A 28 -2.25 -8.76 6.71
N SER A 29 -2.19 -7.44 6.83
CA SER A 29 -2.38 -6.55 5.71
C SER A 29 -1.49 -7.01 4.56
N THR A 30 -2.04 -7.16 3.35
CA THR A 30 -1.28 -7.49 2.15
C THR A 30 -0.39 -6.32 1.71
N TYR A 31 -0.61 -5.14 2.28
CA TYR A 31 0.17 -3.96 2.00
C TYR A 31 1.29 -3.77 3.03
N PRO A 32 2.46 -3.29 2.63
CA PRO A 32 3.50 -2.84 3.55
C PRO A 32 2.98 -1.78 4.52
N ARG A 33 3.58 -1.71 5.69
CA ARG A 33 3.06 -0.92 6.81
C ARG A 33 3.11 0.59 6.61
N LEU A 34 4.11 1.08 5.87
CA LEU A 34 4.30 2.52 5.69
C LEU A 34 3.87 2.94 4.29
N VAL A 35 3.04 3.95 4.21
CA VAL A 35 2.61 4.60 2.98
C VAL A 35 3.21 5.99 2.93
N HIS A 36 3.97 6.25 1.88
CA HIS A 36 4.57 7.55 1.57
C HIS A 36 3.84 8.12 0.36
N HIS A 37 2.93 9.06 0.57
CA HIS A 37 2.11 9.63 -0.50
C HIS A 37 2.56 11.06 -0.78
N VAL A 38 2.98 11.30 -2.01
CA VAL A 38 3.55 12.58 -2.46
C VAL A 38 2.68 13.18 -3.56
N PHE A 39 2.45 14.48 -3.45
CA PHE A 39 1.74 15.26 -4.47
C PHE A 39 2.65 16.35 -5.00
N PHE A 40 2.63 16.54 -6.32
CA PHE A 40 3.45 17.51 -7.03
C PHE A 40 2.59 18.51 -7.78
N TRP A 41 2.95 19.77 -7.67
CA TRP A 41 2.38 20.84 -8.49
C TRP A 41 3.46 21.38 -9.42
N LEU A 42 3.27 21.24 -10.72
CA LEU A 42 4.21 21.73 -11.72
C LEU A 42 4.22 23.27 -11.76
N LYS A 43 5.37 23.87 -12.04
CA LYS A 43 5.48 25.30 -12.34
C LYS A 43 4.66 25.68 -13.58
N ASN A 44 4.66 24.77 -14.57
CA ASN A 44 3.90 24.89 -15.81
C ASN A 44 2.85 23.78 -15.87
N PRO A 45 1.70 23.93 -15.19
CA PRO A 45 0.74 22.84 -15.01
C PRO A 45 0.09 22.37 -16.33
N ASN A 46 0.15 23.18 -17.38
CA ASN A 46 -0.38 22.82 -18.70
C ASN A 46 0.68 22.20 -19.64
N SER A 47 1.92 22.05 -19.18
CA SER A 47 2.98 21.43 -19.98
C SER A 47 2.91 19.91 -19.91
N ALA A 48 2.45 19.29 -20.98
CA ALA A 48 2.47 17.83 -21.11
C ALA A 48 3.92 17.27 -21.09
N GLU A 49 4.87 18.01 -21.64
CA GLU A 49 6.28 17.64 -21.66
C GLU A 49 6.86 17.60 -20.24
N ASP A 50 6.58 18.60 -19.42
CA ASP A 50 7.07 18.66 -18.05
C ASP A 50 6.44 17.54 -17.19
N LEU A 51 5.16 17.25 -17.39
CA LEU A 51 4.49 16.14 -16.73
C LEU A 51 5.13 14.79 -17.12
N ASP A 52 5.40 14.58 -18.39
CA ASP A 52 6.04 13.35 -18.87
C ASP A 52 7.45 13.17 -18.28
N LYS A 53 8.22 14.24 -18.18
CA LYS A 53 9.53 14.23 -17.54
C LYS A 53 9.45 13.87 -16.06
N LEU A 54 8.49 14.48 -15.33
CA LEU A 54 8.27 14.16 -13.92
C LEU A 54 7.89 12.70 -13.74
N ILE A 55 6.94 12.20 -14.50
CA ILE A 55 6.50 10.80 -14.43
C ILE A 55 7.64 9.85 -14.75
N ALA A 56 8.44 10.13 -15.75
CA ALA A 56 9.62 9.32 -16.10
C ALA A 56 10.63 9.28 -14.95
N GLY A 57 10.86 10.42 -14.29
CA GLY A 57 11.71 10.49 -13.11
C GLY A 57 11.15 9.68 -11.93
N LEU A 58 9.86 9.79 -11.65
CA LEU A 58 9.20 9.02 -10.58
C LEU A 58 9.32 7.51 -10.81
N ARG A 59 9.23 7.05 -12.04
CA ARG A 59 9.39 5.62 -12.37
C ARG A 59 10.75 5.06 -12.03
N THR A 60 11.80 5.87 -11.98
CA THR A 60 13.15 5.42 -11.61
C THR A 60 13.23 4.99 -10.14
N LEU A 61 12.36 5.51 -9.28
CA LEU A 61 12.36 5.25 -7.84
C LEU A 61 12.01 3.80 -7.49
N LYS A 62 11.33 3.09 -8.39
CA LYS A 62 11.05 1.66 -8.23
C LYS A 62 12.31 0.80 -8.10
N LYS A 63 13.44 1.26 -8.59
CA LYS A 63 14.73 0.54 -8.53
C LYS A 63 15.36 0.56 -7.14
N ILE A 64 14.87 1.37 -6.23
CA ILE A 64 15.37 1.45 -4.86
C ILE A 64 14.89 0.23 -4.09
N ASP A 65 15.81 -0.54 -3.51
CA ASP A 65 15.53 -1.85 -2.89
C ASP A 65 14.52 -1.79 -1.76
N SER A 66 14.48 -0.69 -0.98
CA SER A 66 13.53 -0.54 0.12
C SER A 66 12.10 -0.23 -0.32
N VAL A 67 11.88 0.14 -1.58
CA VAL A 67 10.55 0.38 -2.15
C VAL A 67 9.85 -0.94 -2.41
N ARG A 68 8.74 -1.20 -1.70
CA ARG A 68 7.95 -2.43 -1.81
C ARG A 68 6.83 -2.35 -2.84
N GLY A 69 6.46 -1.16 -3.23
CA GLY A 69 5.46 -0.92 -4.24
C GLY A 69 5.43 0.54 -4.61
N ILE A 70 4.94 0.85 -5.80
CA ILE A 70 4.83 2.21 -6.30
C ILE A 70 3.55 2.35 -7.10
N HIS A 71 2.86 3.48 -6.89
CA HIS A 71 1.75 3.92 -7.71
C HIS A 71 2.00 5.36 -8.15
N ILE A 72 1.98 5.60 -9.44
CA ILE A 72 2.13 6.93 -10.02
C ILE A 72 0.83 7.28 -10.74
N GLY A 73 0.30 8.47 -10.48
CA GLY A 73 -0.98 8.88 -11.03
C GLY A 73 -1.08 10.38 -11.30
N VAL A 74 -2.15 10.72 -11.97
CA VAL A 74 -2.61 12.08 -12.21
C VAL A 74 -4.02 12.22 -11.63
N PRO A 75 -4.57 13.45 -11.46
CA PRO A 75 -5.92 13.62 -10.94
C PRO A 75 -6.95 12.78 -11.70
N ALA A 76 -7.77 12.03 -10.95
CA ALA A 76 -8.86 11.26 -11.51
C ALA A 76 -10.11 12.14 -11.68
N SER A 77 -10.93 11.83 -12.69
CA SER A 77 -12.21 12.50 -12.94
C SER A 77 -13.32 11.94 -12.05
N THR A 78 -13.14 12.05 -10.74
CA THR A 78 -14.17 11.67 -9.78
C THR A 78 -15.17 12.82 -9.57
N GLU A 79 -16.27 12.53 -8.87
CA GLU A 79 -17.28 13.52 -8.56
C GLU A 79 -16.66 14.74 -7.85
N ALA A 80 -16.99 15.95 -8.34
CA ALA A 80 -16.54 17.17 -7.73
C ALA A 80 -17.24 17.41 -6.39
N ARG A 81 -16.48 17.35 -5.31
CA ARG A 81 -16.92 17.62 -3.93
C ARG A 81 -15.91 18.55 -3.26
N ALA A 82 -16.35 19.32 -2.28
CA ALA A 82 -15.49 20.28 -1.58
C ALA A 82 -14.24 19.63 -0.94
N VAL A 83 -14.33 18.35 -0.57
CA VAL A 83 -13.21 17.59 0.03
C VAL A 83 -12.27 16.95 -0.99
N VAL A 84 -12.61 17.00 -2.28
CA VAL A 84 -11.78 16.46 -3.36
C VAL A 84 -10.89 17.55 -3.91
N ASP A 85 -9.58 17.43 -3.63
CA ASP A 85 -8.57 18.33 -4.17
C ASP A 85 -7.87 17.65 -5.35
N SER A 86 -8.15 18.12 -6.56
CA SER A 86 -7.56 17.67 -7.81
C SER A 86 -6.59 18.69 -8.40
N SER A 87 -6.09 19.62 -7.58
CA SER A 87 -5.21 20.70 -8.03
C SER A 87 -3.78 20.24 -8.35
N PHE A 88 -3.36 19.08 -7.88
CA PHE A 88 -2.03 18.55 -8.13
C PHE A 88 -1.84 18.10 -9.59
N SER A 89 -0.59 18.07 -10.06
CA SER A 89 -0.25 17.63 -11.42
C SER A 89 0.04 16.14 -11.49
N ALA A 90 0.74 15.60 -10.50
CA ALA A 90 1.05 14.18 -10.36
C ALA A 90 1.09 13.78 -8.90
N SER A 91 0.84 12.51 -8.64
CA SER A 91 1.02 11.92 -7.33
C SER A 91 1.81 10.61 -7.42
N GLU A 92 2.50 10.27 -6.35
CA GLU A 92 3.07 8.96 -6.17
C GLU A 92 2.74 8.40 -4.81
N ILE A 93 2.53 7.11 -4.75
CA ILE A 93 2.48 6.37 -3.50
C ILE A 93 3.61 5.36 -3.52
N LEU A 94 4.46 5.42 -2.50
CA LEU A 94 5.48 4.43 -2.25
C LEU A 94 5.12 3.65 -0.98
N PHE A 95 5.37 2.36 -1.00
CA PHE A 95 5.17 1.48 0.14
C PHE A 95 6.53 1.03 0.68
N PHE A 96 6.69 1.11 2.00
CA PHE A 96 7.87 0.64 2.72
C PHE A 96 7.46 -0.29 3.86
N ASP A 97 8.34 -1.21 4.25
CA ASP A 97 8.07 -2.09 5.39
C ASP A 97 8.02 -1.32 6.71
N ASP A 98 8.85 -0.28 6.83
CA ASP A 98 9.02 0.51 8.06
C ASP A 98 9.67 1.88 7.77
N VAL A 99 9.83 2.66 8.83
CA VAL A 99 10.49 3.97 8.76
C VAL A 99 11.95 3.85 8.31
N ALA A 100 12.66 2.80 8.72
CA ALA A 100 14.04 2.59 8.30
C ALA A 100 14.16 2.40 6.77
N GLY A 101 13.20 1.72 6.16
CA GLY A 101 13.13 1.57 4.71
C GLY A 101 12.89 2.90 4.00
N GLN A 102 12.04 3.75 4.54
CA GLN A 102 11.79 5.09 4.00
C GLN A 102 13.01 5.99 4.20
N ASP A 103 13.70 5.93 5.33
CA ASP A 103 14.94 6.67 5.56
C ASP A 103 16.03 6.26 4.55
N ALA A 104 16.19 4.96 4.29
CA ALA A 104 17.12 4.45 3.28
C ALA A 104 16.79 4.97 1.87
N TYR A 105 15.52 5.09 1.55
CA TYR A 105 15.04 5.67 0.30
C TYR A 105 15.44 7.15 0.18
N GLN A 106 15.26 7.96 1.23
CA GLN A 106 15.61 9.39 1.20
C GLN A 106 17.09 9.62 0.92
N GLU A 107 17.98 8.76 1.46
CA GLU A 107 19.42 8.85 1.29
C GLU A 107 19.94 8.14 0.04
N HIS A 108 19.09 7.40 -0.66
CA HIS A 108 19.51 6.59 -1.80
C HIS A 108 19.96 7.45 -2.98
N PRO A 109 21.05 7.10 -3.68
CA PRO A 109 21.54 7.84 -4.85
C PRO A 109 20.50 8.02 -5.96
N ILE A 110 19.64 7.03 -6.19
CA ILE A 110 18.55 7.12 -7.18
C ILE A 110 17.54 8.20 -6.78
N HIS A 111 17.18 8.31 -5.49
CA HIS A 111 16.29 9.38 -5.01
C HIS A 111 16.94 10.76 -5.20
N LYS A 112 18.20 10.89 -4.82
CA LYS A 112 18.95 12.15 -4.98
C LYS A 112 19.06 12.55 -6.46
N GLN A 113 19.25 11.60 -7.35
CA GLN A 113 19.29 11.84 -8.78
C GLN A 113 17.93 12.31 -9.31
N PHE A 114 16.85 11.67 -8.85
CA PHE A 114 15.50 12.10 -9.20
C PHE A 114 15.25 13.57 -8.80
N VAL A 115 15.61 13.94 -7.59
CA VAL A 115 15.46 15.34 -7.11
C VAL A 115 16.33 16.28 -7.95
N ALA A 116 17.57 15.91 -8.24
CA ALA A 116 18.46 16.72 -9.07
C ALA A 116 17.92 16.93 -10.50
N ASP A 117 17.34 15.89 -11.09
CA ASP A 117 16.84 15.92 -12.47
C ASP A 117 15.48 16.59 -12.60
N CYS A 118 14.62 16.51 -11.60
CA CYS A 118 13.20 16.85 -11.71
C CYS A 118 12.74 18.02 -10.84
N SER A 119 13.49 18.43 -9.81
CA SER A 119 13.01 19.46 -8.86
C SER A 119 12.71 20.81 -9.50
N HIS A 120 13.36 21.14 -10.61
CA HIS A 120 13.09 22.38 -11.35
C HIS A 120 11.71 22.40 -12.02
N LEU A 121 11.05 21.23 -12.14
CA LEU A 121 9.74 21.10 -12.79
C LEU A 121 8.59 21.53 -11.88
N TRP A 122 8.73 21.34 -10.56
CA TRP A 122 7.65 21.64 -9.62
C TRP A 122 7.87 22.92 -8.81
N GLU A 123 6.77 23.53 -8.43
CA GLU A 123 6.76 24.69 -7.52
C GLU A 123 6.37 24.31 -6.09
N ARG A 124 5.70 23.15 -5.92
CA ARG A 124 5.22 22.69 -4.64
C ARG A 124 5.22 21.17 -4.59
N VAL A 125 5.60 20.63 -3.43
CA VAL A 125 5.49 19.21 -3.09
C VAL A 125 4.86 19.10 -1.71
N VAL A 126 3.94 18.17 -1.55
CA VAL A 126 3.36 17.81 -0.25
C VAL A 126 3.50 16.30 -0.05
N VAL A 127 3.91 15.91 1.14
CA VAL A 127 4.10 14.51 1.52
C VAL A 127 3.17 14.18 2.69
N TYR A 128 2.51 13.05 2.60
CA TYR A 128 1.75 12.45 3.69
C TYR A 128 2.30 11.06 3.96
N ASP A 129 2.89 10.88 5.14
CA ASP A 129 3.42 9.61 5.60
C ASP A 129 2.49 9.02 6.66
N ALA A 130 2.11 7.77 6.47
CA ALA A 130 1.24 7.07 7.40
C ALA A 130 1.74 5.64 7.63
N VAL A 131 1.55 5.15 8.84
CA VAL A 131 1.78 3.73 9.17
C VAL A 131 0.46 3.07 9.50
N SER A 132 0.34 1.80 9.14
CA SER A 132 -0.87 1.01 9.47
C SER A 132 -1.01 0.80 10.97
N VAL A 133 -2.22 0.78 11.45
CA VAL A 133 -2.59 0.53 12.85
C VAL A 133 -3.28 -0.81 13.01
#